data_43681cf5d308420bf829bb12a6f8aa00
#
_entry.id   43681cf5d308420bf829bb12a6f8aa00
#
_cell.length_a   1.000
_cell.length_b   1.000
_cell.length_c   1.000
_cell.angle_alpha   90.00
_cell.angle_beta   90.00
_cell.angle_gamma   90.00
#
_symmetry.space_group_name_H-M   'P 1'
#
loop_
_entity.id
_entity.type
_entity.pdbx_description
1 polymer ?
#
loop_
_entity_poly.entity_id
_entity_poly.type
_entity_poly.pdbx_seq_one_letter_code
_entity_poly.pdbx_strand_id
1 'polypeptide(L)'
;VIRALAVTASNRAAAGVYEDRSGPVLAELLRSAGCEVDGPLVVPDGEPVEAALRSALADGYDVVVTTGGTGLTPGDLTPEMTRRVIEREIPGIAEALRAAGAAAGVPSAILSRGVAGVAGRTLIVNLPGSTGGVRDGMAVLESVLGHAISQINGGDHARPDSGAKRLPDIA
;
A
#
# COMPACT_ATOMS: atom_id res chain seq x y z
N VAL A 1 0.07 12.27 -12.93
CA VAL A 1 -0.05 12.43 -11.47
C VAL A 1 -0.75 11.21 -10.89
N ILE A 2 -0.20 10.60 -9.86
CA ILE A 2 -0.79 9.44 -9.18
C ILE A 2 -1.82 9.93 -8.16
N ARG A 3 -3.08 9.50 -8.32
CA ARG A 3 -4.15 9.80 -7.37
C ARG A 3 -4.19 8.71 -6.29
N ALA A 4 -4.03 9.13 -5.05
CA ALA A 4 -3.96 8.24 -3.89
C ALA A 4 -5.08 8.51 -2.89
N LEU A 5 -5.61 7.45 -2.29
CA LEU A 5 -6.48 7.52 -1.13
C LEU A 5 -5.79 6.90 0.09
N ALA A 6 -5.73 7.64 1.19
CA ALA A 6 -5.33 7.12 2.49
C ALA A 6 -6.58 6.68 3.27
N VAL A 7 -6.56 5.46 3.82
CA VAL A 7 -7.66 4.91 4.62
C VAL A 7 -7.13 4.45 5.97
N THR A 8 -7.77 4.89 7.04
CA THR A 8 -7.50 4.39 8.40
C THR A 8 -8.59 3.44 8.83
N ALA A 9 -8.23 2.18 9.08
CA ALA A 9 -9.11 1.18 9.66
C ALA A 9 -8.92 1.16 11.18
N SER A 10 -9.84 1.72 11.92
CA SER A 10 -9.80 1.79 13.37
C SER A 10 -11.19 1.99 13.95
N ASN A 11 -11.66 1.02 14.74
CA ASN A 11 -12.92 1.14 15.46
C ASN A 11 -12.92 2.31 16.44
N ARG A 12 -11.83 2.52 17.15
CA ARG A 12 -11.69 3.58 18.17
C ARG A 12 -11.64 4.96 17.52
N ALA A 13 -10.87 5.13 16.46
CA ALA A 13 -10.81 6.40 15.75
C ALA A 13 -12.13 6.73 15.06
N ALA A 14 -12.78 5.76 14.44
CA ALA A 14 -14.10 5.95 13.81
C ALA A 14 -15.20 6.34 14.81
N ALA A 15 -15.11 5.82 16.05
CA ALA A 15 -16.05 6.16 17.14
C ALA A 15 -15.71 7.46 17.88
N GLY A 16 -14.61 8.14 17.50
CA GLY A 16 -14.16 9.36 18.17
C GLY A 16 -13.56 9.15 19.58
N VAL A 17 -13.29 7.89 19.98
CA VAL A 17 -12.68 7.54 21.26
C VAL A 17 -11.18 7.76 21.28
N TYR A 18 -10.57 7.79 20.10
CA TYR A 18 -9.15 7.82 19.91
C TYR A 18 -8.81 8.69 18.68
N GLU A 19 -7.74 9.48 18.77
CA GLU A 19 -7.29 10.30 17.65
C GLU A 19 -6.58 9.41 16.60
N ASP A 20 -6.95 9.56 15.34
CA ASP A 20 -6.22 8.96 14.24
C ASP A 20 -4.85 9.64 14.08
N ARG A 21 -3.78 8.93 14.35
CA ARG A 21 -2.40 9.43 14.21
C ARG A 21 -1.71 8.90 12.95
N SER A 22 -1.95 7.67 12.60
CA SER A 22 -1.29 7.02 11.46
C SER A 22 -1.83 7.51 10.11
N GLY A 23 -3.10 7.81 10.02
CA GLY A 23 -3.73 8.31 8.80
C GLY A 23 -3.15 9.61 8.28
N PRO A 24 -3.04 10.67 9.09
CA PRO A 24 -2.39 11.92 8.68
C PRO A 24 -0.93 11.73 8.25
N VAL A 25 -0.16 10.90 8.97
CA VAL A 25 1.22 10.56 8.62
C VAL A 25 1.27 9.87 7.25
N LEU A 26 0.38 8.91 7.01
CA LEU A 26 0.27 8.22 5.73
C LEU A 26 -0.03 9.20 4.58
N ALA A 27 -1.02 10.05 4.77
CA ALA A 27 -1.41 11.04 3.76
C ALA A 27 -0.26 12.00 3.42
N GLU A 28 0.50 12.45 4.42
CA GLU A 28 1.65 13.31 4.22
C GLU A 28 2.77 12.61 3.46
N LEU A 29 3.08 11.35 3.81
CA LEU A 29 4.11 10.58 3.13
C LEU A 29 3.74 10.26 1.68
N LEU A 30 2.48 10.00 1.39
CA LEU A 30 2.00 9.84 0.01
C LEU A 30 2.15 11.13 -0.79
N ARG A 31 1.85 12.29 -0.20
CA ARG A 31 2.09 13.60 -0.84
C ARG A 31 3.58 13.82 -1.12
N SER A 32 4.43 13.50 -0.15
CA SER A 32 5.88 13.60 -0.30
C SER A 32 6.41 12.68 -1.41
N ALA A 33 5.76 11.55 -1.62
CA ALA A 33 6.05 10.63 -2.73
C ALA A 33 5.51 11.12 -4.10
N GLY A 34 4.93 12.32 -4.15
CA GLY A 34 4.45 12.94 -5.39
C GLY A 34 3.01 12.58 -5.78
N CYS A 35 2.23 12.01 -4.85
CA CYS A 35 0.84 11.71 -5.10
C CYS A 35 -0.09 12.90 -4.82
N GLU A 36 -1.18 12.96 -5.57
CA GLU A 36 -2.34 13.76 -5.23
C GLU A 36 -3.22 12.94 -4.28
N VAL A 37 -3.40 13.39 -3.03
CA VAL A 37 -3.89 12.56 -1.93
C VAL A 37 -5.19 13.08 -1.37
N ASP A 38 -6.20 12.21 -1.35
CA ASP A 38 -7.42 12.37 -0.57
C ASP A 38 -7.34 11.56 0.74
N GLY A 39 -8.07 11.99 1.74
CA GLY A 39 -8.08 11.36 3.06
C GLY A 39 -7.12 12.01 4.07
N PRO A 40 -6.90 11.39 5.24
CA PRO A 40 -7.32 10.02 5.55
C PRO A 40 -8.84 9.86 5.74
N LEU A 41 -9.39 8.84 5.10
CA LEU A 41 -10.74 8.37 5.36
C LEU A 41 -10.70 7.39 6.53
N VAL A 42 -11.33 7.74 7.65
CA VAL A 42 -11.36 6.88 8.85
C VAL A 42 -12.64 6.06 8.83
N VAL A 43 -12.48 4.74 8.87
CA VAL A 43 -13.59 3.79 8.88
C VAL A 43 -13.41 2.74 9.99
N PRO A 44 -14.49 2.16 10.51
CA PRO A 44 -14.40 0.98 11.36
C PRO A 44 -13.72 -0.17 10.62
N ASP A 45 -13.07 -1.06 11.36
CA ASP A 45 -12.52 -2.30 10.80
C ASP A 45 -13.63 -3.24 10.28
N GLY A 46 -13.28 -4.16 9.40
CA GLY A 46 -14.22 -5.10 8.81
C GLY A 46 -14.89 -4.57 7.53
N GLU A 47 -16.17 -4.85 7.34
CA GLU A 47 -16.90 -4.53 6.10
C GLU A 47 -16.84 -3.07 5.65
N PRO A 48 -16.78 -2.06 6.54
CA PRO A 48 -16.57 -0.68 6.10
C PRO A 48 -15.25 -0.45 5.34
N VAL A 49 -14.22 -1.23 5.62
CA VAL A 49 -12.96 -1.20 4.84
C VAL A 49 -13.21 -1.70 3.42
N GLU A 50 -13.91 -2.82 3.26
CA GLU A 50 -14.27 -3.33 1.93
C GLU A 50 -15.07 -2.30 1.13
N ALA A 51 -16.06 -1.68 1.76
CA ALA A 51 -16.88 -0.64 1.13
C ALA A 51 -16.03 0.57 0.68
N ALA A 52 -15.10 1.02 1.51
CA ALA A 52 -14.18 2.11 1.17
C ALA A 52 -13.27 1.74 -0.01
N LEU A 53 -12.74 0.53 -0.05
CA LEU A 53 -11.90 0.05 -1.15
C LEU A 53 -12.69 -0.02 -2.46
N ARG A 54 -13.92 -0.56 -2.44
CA ARG A 54 -14.76 -0.63 -3.64
C ARG A 54 -15.16 0.75 -4.16
N SER A 55 -15.48 1.68 -3.26
CA SER A 55 -15.75 3.07 -3.62
C SER A 55 -14.54 3.73 -4.29
N ALA A 56 -13.36 3.50 -3.74
CA ALA A 56 -12.11 4.03 -4.31
C ALA A 56 -11.82 3.50 -5.71
N LEU A 57 -12.14 2.23 -5.99
CA LEU A 57 -12.06 1.66 -7.34
C LEU A 57 -13.01 2.37 -8.31
N ALA A 58 -14.25 2.60 -7.89
CA ALA A 58 -15.24 3.30 -8.70
C ALA A 58 -14.85 4.76 -8.97
N ASP A 59 -14.20 5.41 -8.01
CA ASP A 59 -13.72 6.80 -8.10
C ASP A 59 -12.41 6.93 -8.90
N GLY A 60 -11.80 5.82 -9.29
CA GLY A 60 -10.63 5.78 -10.18
C GLY A 60 -9.32 6.20 -9.53
N TYR A 61 -9.12 5.88 -8.25
CA TYR A 61 -7.81 6.05 -7.62
C TYR A 61 -6.79 5.08 -8.21
N ASP A 62 -5.55 5.56 -8.40
CA ASP A 62 -4.44 4.73 -8.86
C ASP A 62 -3.89 3.83 -7.74
N VAL A 63 -3.90 4.35 -6.51
CA VAL A 63 -3.44 3.62 -5.33
C VAL A 63 -4.31 3.92 -4.12
N VAL A 64 -4.61 2.90 -3.35
CA VAL A 64 -5.23 2.99 -2.02
C VAL A 64 -4.29 2.37 -1.01
N VAL A 65 -3.90 3.13 -0.01
CA VAL A 65 -3.07 2.63 1.09
C VAL A 65 -3.87 2.69 2.37
N THR A 66 -3.99 1.56 3.04
CA THR A 66 -4.66 1.47 4.34
C THR A 66 -3.65 1.43 5.47
N THR A 67 -4.02 1.93 6.63
CA THR A 67 -3.28 1.76 7.88
C THR A 67 -4.23 1.23 8.96
N GLY A 68 -3.76 0.26 9.74
CA GLY A 68 -4.54 -0.39 10.80
C GLY A 68 -5.22 -1.68 10.38
N GLY A 69 -5.69 -2.42 11.38
CA GLY A 69 -6.45 -3.65 11.21
C GLY A 69 -5.67 -4.84 10.65
N THR A 70 -4.33 -4.83 10.75
CA THR A 70 -3.47 -5.88 10.17
C THR A 70 -2.89 -6.86 11.19
N GLY A 71 -3.23 -6.73 12.47
CA GLY A 71 -2.67 -7.54 13.55
C GLY A 71 -3.40 -8.88 13.75
N LEU A 72 -3.27 -9.40 14.98
CA LEU A 72 -3.77 -10.74 15.35
C LEU A 72 -5.03 -10.70 16.21
N THR A 73 -5.53 -9.52 16.57
CA THR A 73 -6.76 -9.45 17.35
C THR A 73 -7.96 -9.87 16.50
N PRO A 74 -9.03 -10.41 17.11
CA PRO A 74 -10.20 -10.85 16.34
C PRO A 74 -10.88 -9.75 15.53
N GLY A 75 -10.70 -8.49 15.93
CA GLY A 75 -11.23 -7.32 15.19
C GLY A 75 -10.36 -6.83 14.05
N ASP A 76 -9.15 -7.36 13.90
CA ASP A 76 -8.24 -7.00 12.82
C ASP A 76 -8.60 -7.76 11.55
N LEU A 77 -9.36 -7.14 10.66
CA LEU A 77 -9.94 -7.77 9.47
C LEU A 77 -9.54 -7.10 8.14
N THR A 78 -8.66 -6.11 8.18
CA THR A 78 -8.25 -5.38 6.97
C THR A 78 -7.70 -6.29 5.87
N PRO A 79 -6.86 -7.29 6.15
CA PRO A 79 -6.38 -8.22 5.13
C PRO A 79 -7.51 -9.03 4.49
N GLU A 80 -8.44 -9.53 5.28
CA GLU A 80 -9.59 -10.32 4.80
C GLU A 80 -10.49 -9.47 3.90
N MET A 81 -10.77 -8.22 4.29
CA MET A 81 -11.58 -7.31 3.48
C MET A 81 -10.86 -6.92 2.18
N THR A 82 -9.56 -6.70 2.25
CA THR A 82 -8.74 -6.40 1.07
C THR A 82 -8.71 -7.57 0.10
N ARG A 83 -8.59 -8.81 0.58
CA ARG A 83 -8.61 -10.01 -0.26
C ARG A 83 -9.93 -10.20 -1.02
N ARG A 84 -11.05 -9.71 -0.51
CA ARG A 84 -12.34 -9.72 -1.23
C ARG A 84 -12.35 -8.79 -2.44
N VAL A 85 -11.47 -7.80 -2.46
CA VAL A 85 -11.46 -6.74 -3.49
C VAL A 85 -10.36 -6.95 -4.51
N ILE A 86 -9.17 -7.37 -4.10
CA ILE A 86 -8.06 -7.59 -5.03
C ILE A 86 -8.31 -8.80 -5.93
N GLU A 87 -7.89 -8.67 -7.17
CA GLU A 87 -7.97 -9.72 -8.19
C GLU A 87 -6.66 -10.50 -8.32
N ARG A 88 -5.55 -9.80 -8.11
CA ARG A 88 -4.19 -10.36 -8.16
C ARG A 88 -3.40 -9.88 -6.96
N GLU A 89 -2.83 -10.79 -6.20
CA GLU A 89 -1.96 -10.46 -5.06
C GLU A 89 -0.54 -10.15 -5.53
N ILE A 90 0.12 -9.22 -4.84
CA ILE A 90 1.55 -8.91 -5.01
C ILE A 90 2.25 -9.27 -3.69
N PRO A 91 2.59 -10.55 -3.47
CA PRO A 91 3.12 -10.99 -2.17
C PRO A 91 4.45 -10.33 -1.83
N GLY A 92 5.28 -9.99 -2.82
CA GLY A 92 6.58 -9.38 -2.61
C GLY A 92 6.52 -8.02 -1.93
N ILE A 93 5.47 -7.21 -2.15
CA ILE A 93 5.30 -5.94 -1.43
C ILE A 93 5.09 -6.22 0.07
N ALA A 94 4.13 -7.08 0.42
CA ALA A 94 3.84 -7.41 1.81
C ALA A 94 5.04 -8.04 2.53
N GLU A 95 5.79 -8.90 1.87
CA GLU A 95 7.03 -9.49 2.38
C GLU A 95 8.09 -8.42 2.67
N ALA A 96 8.30 -7.49 1.75
CA ALA A 96 9.26 -6.40 1.90
C ALA A 96 8.86 -5.44 3.03
N LEU A 97 7.56 -5.16 3.18
CA LEU A 97 7.04 -4.34 4.27
C LEU A 97 7.33 -4.96 5.63
N ARG A 98 7.07 -6.25 5.80
CA ARG A 98 7.38 -6.98 7.05
C ARG A 98 8.87 -7.04 7.33
N ALA A 99 9.69 -7.32 6.31
CA ALA A 99 11.14 -7.37 6.44
C ALA A 99 11.73 -6.01 6.82
N ALA A 100 11.25 -4.92 6.22
CA ALA A 100 11.71 -3.57 6.54
C ALA A 100 11.39 -3.18 7.98
N GLY A 101 10.20 -3.49 8.50
CA GLY A 101 9.84 -3.24 9.88
C GLY A 101 10.71 -4.01 10.87
N ALA A 102 10.97 -5.28 10.60
CA ALA A 102 11.88 -6.10 11.41
C ALA A 102 13.32 -5.56 11.38
N ALA A 103 13.82 -5.18 10.22
CA ALA A 103 15.15 -4.58 10.05
C ALA A 103 15.27 -3.22 10.74
N ALA A 104 14.20 -2.46 10.87
CA ALA A 104 14.13 -1.20 11.60
C ALA A 104 14.10 -1.39 13.13
N GLY A 105 14.19 -2.61 13.63
CA GLY A 105 14.23 -2.92 15.06
C GLY A 105 12.88 -3.20 15.70
N VAL A 106 11.86 -3.50 14.90
CA VAL A 106 10.51 -3.87 15.37
C VAL A 106 10.23 -5.35 15.06
N PRO A 107 10.63 -6.30 15.95
CA PRO A 107 10.45 -7.73 15.69
C PRO A 107 9.00 -8.12 15.41
N SER A 108 8.04 -7.45 16.04
CA SER A 108 6.60 -7.71 15.87
C SER A 108 6.07 -7.33 14.47
N ALA A 109 6.86 -6.64 13.65
CA ALA A 109 6.47 -6.32 12.27
C ALA A 109 6.17 -7.59 11.45
N ILE A 110 6.81 -8.72 11.75
CA ILE A 110 6.54 -10.00 11.06
C ILE A 110 5.15 -10.57 11.37
N LEU A 111 4.47 -10.07 12.40
CA LEU A 111 3.11 -10.47 12.76
C LEU A 111 2.04 -9.71 11.96
N SER A 112 2.41 -8.69 11.23
CA SER A 112 1.49 -8.01 10.32
C SER A 112 1.01 -8.99 9.24
N ARG A 113 -0.31 -9.09 9.09
CA ARG A 113 -0.97 -9.91 8.07
C ARG A 113 -1.37 -9.12 6.83
N GLY A 114 -0.88 -7.87 6.73
CA GLY A 114 -1.16 -6.99 5.62
C GLY A 114 -0.86 -7.63 4.27
N VAL A 115 -1.68 -7.29 3.28
CA VAL A 115 -1.56 -7.76 1.90
C VAL A 115 -1.41 -6.59 0.95
N ALA A 116 -0.94 -6.86 -0.23
CA ALA A 116 -0.94 -5.92 -1.35
C ALA A 116 -1.41 -6.64 -2.62
N GLY A 117 -2.09 -5.92 -3.48
CA GLY A 117 -2.60 -6.47 -4.72
C GLY A 117 -3.19 -5.44 -5.65
N VAL A 118 -3.67 -5.91 -6.78
CA VAL A 118 -4.28 -5.08 -7.83
C VAL A 118 -5.74 -5.46 -7.98
N ALA A 119 -6.60 -4.45 -8.04
CA ALA A 119 -7.98 -4.58 -8.43
C ALA A 119 -8.27 -3.58 -9.56
N GLY A 120 -8.67 -4.07 -10.73
CA GLY A 120 -8.81 -3.23 -11.92
C GLY A 120 -7.50 -2.51 -12.23
N ARG A 121 -7.50 -1.19 -12.13
CA ARG A 121 -6.32 -0.32 -12.34
C ARG A 121 -5.76 0.27 -11.04
N THR A 122 -6.22 -0.20 -9.90
CA THR A 122 -5.86 0.32 -8.59
C THR A 122 -4.91 -0.63 -7.86
N LEU A 123 -3.80 -0.11 -7.38
CA LEU A 123 -2.93 -0.78 -6.42
C LEU A 123 -3.52 -0.60 -5.02
N ILE A 124 -3.64 -1.67 -4.25
CA ILE A 124 -4.09 -1.61 -2.85
C ILE A 124 -2.99 -2.19 -1.97
N VAL A 125 -2.61 -1.46 -0.91
CA VAL A 125 -1.55 -1.86 0.02
C VAL A 125 -2.02 -1.63 1.46
N ASN A 126 -1.87 -2.65 2.31
CA ASN A 126 -2.13 -2.54 3.74
C ASN A 126 -0.84 -2.24 4.50
N LEU A 127 -0.86 -1.21 5.35
CA LEU A 127 0.21 -0.88 6.28
C LEU A 127 -0.24 -1.11 7.74
N PRO A 128 0.70 -1.31 8.66
CA PRO A 128 0.40 -1.41 10.09
C PRO A 128 -0.26 -0.15 10.64
N GLY A 129 -0.89 -0.27 11.80
CA GLY A 129 -1.59 0.83 12.47
C GLY A 129 -0.70 1.80 13.23
N SER A 130 0.58 1.52 13.42
CA SER A 130 1.50 2.43 14.11
C SER A 130 2.10 3.46 13.15
N THR A 131 2.39 4.66 13.65
CA THR A 131 3.07 5.69 12.85
C THR A 131 4.45 5.23 12.39
N GLY A 132 5.20 4.50 13.22
CA GLY A 132 6.49 3.90 12.85
C GLY A 132 6.34 2.88 11.72
N GLY A 133 5.36 2.01 11.80
CA GLY A 133 5.06 1.03 10.74
C GLY A 133 4.65 1.68 9.43
N VAL A 134 3.92 2.79 9.48
CA VAL A 134 3.57 3.58 8.30
C VAL A 134 4.82 4.20 7.66
N ARG A 135 5.72 4.78 8.46
CA ARG A 135 6.97 5.36 7.94
C ARG A 135 7.87 4.32 7.29
N ASP A 136 8.08 3.19 7.96
CA ASP A 136 8.91 2.09 7.44
C ASP A 136 8.28 1.52 6.15
N GLY A 137 6.99 1.31 6.15
CA GLY A 137 6.26 0.78 5.00
C GLY A 137 6.25 1.73 3.81
N MET A 138 6.05 3.00 4.02
CA MET A 138 6.07 3.99 2.95
C MET A 138 7.45 4.15 2.32
N ALA A 139 8.53 4.01 3.09
CA ALA A 139 9.89 4.02 2.53
C ALA A 139 10.10 2.88 1.52
N VAL A 140 9.51 1.70 1.78
CA VAL A 140 9.52 0.59 0.82
C VAL A 140 8.62 0.86 -0.38
N LEU A 141 7.37 1.26 -0.12
CA LEU A 141 6.38 1.46 -1.18
C LEU A 141 6.79 2.55 -2.16
N GLU A 142 7.31 3.67 -1.68
CA GLU A 142 7.78 4.78 -2.49
C GLU A 142 8.77 4.34 -3.58
N SER A 143 9.67 3.40 -3.24
CA SER A 143 10.71 2.91 -4.16
C SER A 143 10.15 2.17 -5.37
N VAL A 144 8.92 1.64 -5.30
CA VAL A 144 8.31 0.83 -6.37
C VAL A 144 6.99 1.40 -6.90
N LEU A 145 6.43 2.40 -6.23
CA LEU A 145 5.08 2.91 -6.51
C LEU A 145 4.90 3.36 -7.97
N GLY A 146 5.76 4.23 -8.45
CA GLY A 146 5.67 4.75 -9.82
C GLY A 146 5.77 3.66 -10.87
N HIS A 147 6.67 2.69 -10.66
CA HIS A 147 6.84 1.56 -11.56
C HIS A 147 5.61 0.64 -11.54
N ALA A 148 5.08 0.33 -10.35
CA ALA A 148 3.89 -0.50 -10.20
C ALA A 148 2.68 0.13 -10.92
N ILE A 149 2.43 1.41 -10.71
CA ILE A 149 1.32 2.11 -11.37
C ILE A 149 1.49 2.15 -12.89
N SER A 150 2.72 2.37 -13.38
CA SER A 150 3.01 2.31 -14.81
C SER A 150 2.67 0.95 -15.40
N GLN A 151 3.09 -0.15 -14.75
CA GLN A 151 2.78 -1.51 -15.22
C GLN A 151 1.28 -1.81 -15.20
N ILE A 152 0.59 -1.44 -14.12
CA ILE A 152 -0.87 -1.63 -14.01
C ILE A 152 -1.61 -0.94 -15.14
N ASN A 153 -1.09 0.21 -15.60
CA ASN A 153 -1.65 0.98 -16.71
C ASN A 153 -1.17 0.51 -18.09
N GLY A 154 -0.46 -0.61 -18.18
CA GLY A 154 0.01 -1.19 -19.43
C GLY A 154 1.33 -0.62 -19.93
N GLY A 155 2.09 0.07 -19.08
CA GLY A 155 3.44 0.52 -19.39
C GLY A 155 4.38 -0.67 -19.63
N ASP A 156 5.16 -0.62 -20.70
CA ASP A 156 6.15 -1.65 -21.02
C ASP A 156 7.43 -1.40 -20.23
N HIS A 157 8.14 -2.49 -19.91
CA HIS A 157 9.49 -2.36 -19.36
C HIS A 157 10.39 -1.75 -20.44
N ALA A 158 10.98 -0.58 -20.16
CA ALA A 158 12.10 -0.10 -20.95
C ALA A 158 13.18 -1.21 -20.95
N ARG A 159 13.37 -1.87 -22.06
CA ARG A 159 14.51 -2.80 -22.19
C ARG A 159 15.76 -1.97 -21.91
N PRO A 160 16.63 -2.40 -20.96
CA PRO A 160 17.93 -1.78 -20.88
C PRO A 160 18.55 -1.92 -22.26
N ASP A 161 18.96 -0.80 -22.83
CA ASP A 161 19.63 -0.75 -24.11
C ASP A 161 20.74 -1.81 -24.07
N SER A 162 20.56 -2.90 -24.80
CA SER A 162 21.59 -3.90 -24.97
C SER A 162 22.61 -3.27 -25.90
N GLY A 163 23.51 -2.50 -25.31
CA GLY A 163 24.75 -2.11 -25.93
C GLY A 163 25.58 -3.36 -26.24
N ALA A 164 25.09 -4.15 -27.18
CA ALA A 164 25.84 -5.21 -27.80
C ALA A 164 26.94 -4.52 -28.61
N LYS A 165 28.11 -4.31 -28.00
CA LYS A 165 29.34 -4.12 -28.74
C LYS A 165 29.47 -5.35 -29.64
N ARG A 166 29.22 -5.16 -30.95
CA ARG A 166 29.68 -6.10 -31.95
C ARG A 166 31.18 -6.21 -31.78
N LEU A 167 31.62 -7.42 -31.46
CA LEU A 167 33.04 -7.75 -31.57
C LEU A 167 33.43 -7.54 -33.04
N PRO A 168 34.60 -6.92 -33.34
CA PRO A 168 35.07 -6.82 -34.70
C PRO A 168 35.32 -8.22 -35.24
N ASP A 169 34.85 -8.45 -36.47
CA ASP A 169 35.18 -9.66 -37.24
C ASP A 169 36.67 -9.80 -37.30
N ILE A 170 37.21 -10.84 -36.74
CA ILE A 170 38.61 -11.26 -36.89
C ILE A 170 38.66 -11.96 -38.24
N ALA A 171 39.22 -11.31 -39.23
CA ALA A 171 39.61 -11.89 -40.51
C ALA A 171 40.82 -12.78 -40.34
#